data_a119d8515258c9fe2ae8db06d3c64e78
#
_entry.id   a119d8515258c9fe2ae8db06d3c64e78
#
_cell.length_a   1.000
_cell.length_b   1.000
_cell.length_c   1.000
_cell.angle_alpha   90.00
_cell.angle_beta   90.00
_cell.angle_gamma   90.00
#
_symmetry.space_group_name_H-M   'P 1'
#
loop_
_entity.id
_entity.type
_entity.pdbx_description
1 polymer ?
#
loop_
_entity_poly.entity_id
_entity_poly.type
_entity_poly.pdbx_seq_one_letter_code
_entity_poly.pdbx_strand_id
1 'polypeptide(L)'
;MELRNHAPTGWDSHISFPILSEGFAEAERGVGYRPHFVEEARDRALVLLRSVPLPIARAWTLRAKAYVDRGDPEFVRTLLTRLDQIGAAHVKLNDERHGLPDTTVWTWPSVQAVPRWVFLIDIAGRTDAELLKAMQDPVPRNIRKAERAGVVVSEMKSEDDLRAFMTLMDDTSDRMRARHVAAVYPAAFFEAAFRRMVPRGQALFLLARANGEPVAGQMYLVSRNKLTYYHGASTRARELTPKQGPTATFWHAICLARDRGIAVFDFGGANPTSDPADVHFPITEFKRRWGGRHVMIPCADVILSPMKVAFQDRCLKPFWDRAHIAYLRMFRTA
;
A
#
# COMPACT_ATOMS: atom_id res chain seq x y z
N MET A 1 13.42 8.20 -23.96
CA MET A 1 12.56 8.18 -22.73
C MET A 1 13.04 9.21 -21.73
N GLU A 2 12.20 10.14 -21.33
CA GLU A 2 12.48 11.23 -20.41
C GLU A 2 11.87 10.92 -19.02
N LEU A 3 12.63 11.15 -17.95
CA LEU A 3 12.17 11.10 -16.57
C LEU A 3 11.83 12.53 -16.11
N ARG A 4 10.55 12.90 -16.11
CA ARG A 4 10.07 14.24 -15.79
C ARG A 4 9.81 14.38 -14.29
N ASN A 5 10.30 15.45 -13.68
CA ASN A 5 10.08 15.74 -12.24
C ASN A 5 8.64 16.21 -11.93
N HIS A 6 7.89 16.60 -12.97
CA HIS A 6 6.52 17.07 -12.90
C HIS A 6 5.65 16.23 -13.84
N ALA A 7 4.41 16.03 -13.46
CA ALA A 7 3.45 15.34 -14.30
C ALA A 7 3.16 16.15 -15.56
N PRO A 8 3.02 15.50 -16.72
CA PRO A 8 2.50 16.14 -17.93
C PRO A 8 1.09 16.70 -17.70
N THR A 9 0.73 17.74 -18.44
CA THR A 9 -0.62 18.32 -18.38
C THR A 9 -1.68 17.25 -18.66
N GLY A 10 -2.69 17.16 -17.80
CA GLY A 10 -3.75 16.17 -17.91
C GLY A 10 -3.36 14.75 -17.48
N TRP A 11 -2.21 14.56 -16.85
CA TRP A 11 -1.73 13.25 -16.42
C TRP A 11 -2.78 12.43 -15.67
N ASP A 12 -3.41 13.00 -14.62
CA ASP A 12 -4.39 12.30 -13.77
C ASP A 12 -5.66 11.88 -14.53
N SER A 13 -5.99 12.51 -15.64
CA SER A 13 -7.15 12.12 -16.47
C SER A 13 -6.89 10.90 -17.37
N HIS A 14 -5.63 10.51 -17.52
CA HIS A 14 -5.21 9.44 -18.43
C HIS A 14 -4.71 8.18 -17.70
N ILE A 15 -4.56 8.21 -16.38
CA ILE A 15 -4.14 7.06 -15.59
C ILE A 15 -5.32 6.15 -15.23
N SER A 16 -5.05 4.86 -15.13
CA SER A 16 -6.06 3.87 -14.73
C SER A 16 -6.12 3.65 -13.22
N PHE A 17 -5.04 3.96 -12.51
CA PHE A 17 -4.88 3.67 -11.09
C PHE A 17 -4.36 4.87 -10.31
N PRO A 18 -4.93 5.15 -9.13
CA PRO A 18 -4.54 6.31 -8.31
C PRO A 18 -3.10 6.25 -7.78
N ILE A 19 -2.48 5.06 -7.77
CA ILE A 19 -1.06 4.90 -7.41
C ILE A 19 -0.10 5.57 -8.40
N LEU A 20 -0.57 5.92 -9.60
CA LEU A 20 0.18 6.68 -10.59
C LEU A 20 -0.09 8.19 -10.51
N SER A 21 -1.03 8.65 -9.67
CA SER A 21 -1.47 10.05 -9.65
C SER A 21 -0.39 11.01 -9.11
N GLU A 22 -0.53 12.27 -9.47
CA GLU A 22 0.26 13.35 -8.86
C GLU A 22 0.09 13.39 -7.34
N GLY A 23 -1.12 13.15 -6.86
CA GLY A 23 -1.41 13.12 -5.42
C GLY A 23 -0.65 12.01 -4.71
N PHE A 24 -0.57 10.81 -5.29
CA PHE A 24 0.20 9.71 -4.75
C PHE A 24 1.72 9.99 -4.84
N ALA A 25 2.19 10.54 -5.94
CA ALA A 25 3.58 10.95 -6.09
C ALA A 25 4.00 11.95 -5.01
N GLU A 26 3.14 12.93 -4.70
CA GLU A 26 3.38 13.89 -3.62
C GLU A 26 3.39 13.23 -2.24
N ALA A 27 2.49 12.27 -1.98
CA ALA A 27 2.50 11.50 -0.74
C ALA A 27 3.81 10.69 -0.57
N GLU A 28 4.32 10.08 -1.63
CA GLU A 28 5.59 9.34 -1.61
C GLU A 28 6.82 10.26 -1.44
N ARG A 29 6.73 11.57 -1.75
CA ARG A 29 7.77 12.56 -1.34
C ARG A 29 7.91 12.61 0.18
N GLY A 30 6.81 12.55 0.91
CA GLY A 30 6.78 12.50 2.37
C GLY A 30 7.51 11.27 2.95
N VAL A 31 7.64 10.20 2.17
CA VAL A 31 8.41 8.98 2.53
C VAL A 31 9.89 9.09 2.15
N GLY A 32 10.29 10.13 1.43
CA GLY A 32 11.65 10.37 0.97
C GLY A 32 11.95 9.83 -0.44
N TYR A 33 10.91 9.57 -1.24
CA TYR A 33 11.07 9.27 -2.66
C TYR A 33 11.08 10.56 -3.50
N ARG A 34 11.77 10.48 -4.64
CA ARG A 34 11.73 11.49 -5.70
C ARG A 34 10.90 10.92 -6.85
N PRO A 35 9.67 11.38 -7.05
CA PRO A 35 8.83 10.90 -8.14
C PRO A 35 9.28 11.47 -9.48
N HIS A 36 9.18 10.63 -10.50
CA HIS A 36 9.39 10.96 -11.90
C HIS A 36 8.25 10.36 -12.73
N PHE A 37 7.75 11.16 -13.65
CA PHE A 37 6.68 10.77 -14.56
C PHE A 37 7.27 10.43 -15.91
N VAL A 38 6.84 9.32 -16.47
CA VAL A 38 7.28 8.82 -17.78
C VAL A 38 6.06 8.59 -18.65
N GLU A 39 6.07 9.15 -19.85
CA GLU A 39 5.01 8.98 -20.83
C GLU A 39 5.61 8.82 -22.21
N GLU A 40 5.22 7.76 -22.91
CA GLU A 40 5.52 7.53 -24.32
C GLU A 40 4.27 6.96 -25.00
N ALA A 41 3.73 7.71 -25.95
CA ALA A 41 2.49 7.37 -26.64
C ALA A 41 1.32 7.09 -25.65
N ARG A 42 0.98 5.81 -25.44
CA ARG A 42 -0.10 5.39 -24.51
C ARG A 42 0.42 4.82 -23.20
N ASP A 43 1.72 4.58 -23.14
CA ASP A 43 2.35 3.95 -22.00
C ASP A 43 2.78 4.98 -20.97
N ARG A 44 2.55 4.67 -19.71
CA ARG A 44 2.85 5.56 -18.59
C ARG A 44 3.48 4.80 -17.43
N ALA A 45 4.37 5.47 -16.75
CA ALA A 45 4.90 4.98 -15.49
C ALA A 45 5.14 6.11 -14.50
N LEU A 46 4.84 5.85 -13.22
CA LEU A 46 5.35 6.62 -12.10
C LEU A 46 6.57 5.90 -11.54
N VAL A 47 7.72 6.57 -11.59
CA VAL A 47 8.98 6.06 -11.05
C VAL A 47 9.31 6.82 -9.77
N LEU A 48 9.45 6.10 -8.69
CA LEU A 48 9.81 6.62 -7.39
C LEU A 48 11.28 6.26 -7.10
N LEU A 49 12.18 7.24 -7.15
CA LEU A 49 13.59 7.06 -6.90
C LEU A 49 13.94 7.39 -5.44
N ARG A 50 14.73 6.54 -4.82
CA ARG A 50 15.28 6.77 -3.49
C ARG A 50 16.78 6.53 -3.48
N SER A 51 17.53 7.51 -2.98
CA SER A 51 18.96 7.37 -2.73
C SER A 51 19.18 6.64 -1.41
N VAL A 52 20.02 5.62 -1.42
CA VAL A 52 20.45 4.88 -0.24
C VAL A 52 21.94 5.13 -0.05
N PRO A 53 22.37 5.74 1.08
CA PRO A 53 23.79 6.02 1.31
C PRO A 53 24.59 4.75 1.45
N LEU A 54 25.81 4.77 0.91
CA LEU A 54 26.82 3.73 1.10
C LEU A 54 27.88 4.27 2.06
N PRO A 55 28.06 3.70 3.27
CA PRO A 55 28.91 4.30 4.29
C PRO A 55 30.41 4.36 3.93
N ILE A 56 30.88 3.53 2.99
CA ILE A 56 32.32 3.32 2.76
C ILE A 56 32.93 4.29 1.72
N ALA A 57 32.11 4.99 0.92
CA ALA A 57 32.69 5.76 -0.20
C ALA A 57 32.01 7.12 -0.45
N ARG A 58 31.22 7.64 0.47
CA ARG A 58 30.29 8.78 0.19
C ARG A 58 29.49 8.53 -1.11
N ALA A 59 29.36 7.27 -1.52
CA ALA A 59 28.62 6.87 -2.70
C ALA A 59 27.15 6.61 -2.34
N TRP A 60 26.30 6.78 -3.34
CA TRP A 60 24.85 6.54 -3.21
C TRP A 60 24.45 5.49 -4.23
N THR A 61 23.55 4.62 -3.85
CA THR A 61 22.86 3.80 -4.82
C THR A 61 21.41 4.24 -4.94
N LEU A 62 20.89 4.18 -6.16
CA LEU A 62 19.48 4.45 -6.40
C LEU A 62 18.70 3.14 -6.33
N ARG A 63 17.59 3.17 -5.59
CA ARG A 63 16.54 2.16 -5.67
C ARG A 63 15.31 2.80 -6.30
N ALA A 64 14.64 2.07 -7.15
CA ALA A 64 13.43 2.52 -7.81
C ALA A 64 12.24 1.63 -7.46
N LYS A 65 11.05 2.23 -7.37
CA LYS A 65 9.77 1.56 -7.57
C LYS A 65 9.20 2.12 -8.86
N ALA A 66 8.80 1.28 -9.78
CA ALA A 66 8.14 1.69 -11.00
C ALA A 66 6.72 1.10 -11.03
N TYR A 67 5.74 1.98 -11.07
CA TYR A 67 4.33 1.62 -11.28
C TYR A 67 4.00 1.89 -12.74
N VAL A 68 3.61 0.87 -13.48
CA VAL A 68 3.34 0.97 -14.91
C VAL A 68 1.84 0.88 -15.14
N ASP A 69 1.33 1.84 -15.95
CA ASP A 69 -0.05 1.83 -16.45
C ASP A 69 -0.03 1.52 -17.91
N ARG A 70 -0.23 0.59 -18.54
CA ARG A 70 0.01 0.18 -19.94
C ARG A 70 1.51 0.23 -20.24
N GLY A 71 2.14 -0.85 -20.13
CA GLY A 71 3.53 -0.99 -20.52
C GLY A 71 3.58 -2.10 -21.54
N ASP A 72 3.77 -1.77 -22.82
CA ASP A 72 4.21 -2.82 -23.70
C ASP A 72 5.65 -3.25 -23.31
N PRO A 73 6.10 -4.43 -23.75
CA PRO A 73 7.44 -4.92 -23.41
C PRO A 73 8.58 -3.98 -23.81
N GLU A 74 8.43 -3.25 -24.90
CA GLU A 74 9.44 -2.31 -25.39
C GLU A 74 9.53 -1.08 -24.51
N PHE A 75 8.38 -0.52 -24.09
CA PHE A 75 8.34 0.57 -23.12
C PHE A 75 9.04 0.19 -21.83
N VAL A 76 8.73 -0.97 -21.26
CA VAL A 76 9.35 -1.44 -20.02
C VAL A 76 10.85 -1.66 -20.17
N ARG A 77 11.29 -2.24 -21.30
CA ARG A 77 12.72 -2.43 -21.59
C ARG A 77 13.46 -1.10 -21.65
N THR A 78 12.88 -0.12 -22.36
CA THR A 78 13.45 1.22 -22.48
C THR A 78 13.49 1.93 -21.12
N LEU A 79 12.44 1.77 -20.31
CA LEU A 79 12.39 2.30 -18.95
C LEU A 79 13.52 1.72 -18.07
N LEU A 80 13.68 0.40 -18.07
CA LEU A 80 14.74 -0.28 -17.30
C LEU A 80 16.14 0.14 -17.76
N THR A 81 16.36 0.23 -19.08
CA THR A 81 17.63 0.73 -19.66
C THR A 81 17.91 2.16 -19.17
N ARG A 82 16.89 3.02 -19.15
CA ARG A 82 17.05 4.39 -18.67
C ARG A 82 17.36 4.45 -17.18
N LEU A 83 16.72 3.60 -16.37
CA LEU A 83 17.00 3.51 -14.94
C LEU A 83 18.42 3.00 -14.65
N ASP A 84 18.92 2.06 -15.44
CA ASP A 84 20.31 1.59 -15.36
C ASP A 84 21.30 2.73 -15.68
N GLN A 85 21.06 3.47 -16.76
CA GLN A 85 21.90 4.62 -17.17
C GLN A 85 22.04 5.70 -16.08
N ILE A 86 20.99 5.93 -15.28
CA ILE A 86 21.05 6.88 -14.16
C ILE A 86 21.60 6.24 -12.86
N GLY A 87 22.03 4.98 -12.92
CA GLY A 87 22.68 4.27 -11.82
C GLY A 87 21.74 3.64 -10.81
N ALA A 88 20.50 3.37 -11.16
CA ALA A 88 19.63 2.55 -10.33
C ALA A 88 20.21 1.14 -10.20
N ALA A 89 20.28 0.63 -8.97
CA ALA A 89 20.83 -0.71 -8.72
C ALA A 89 19.72 -1.77 -8.66
N HIS A 90 18.51 -1.38 -8.28
CA HIS A 90 17.38 -2.28 -8.09
C HIS A 90 16.08 -1.55 -8.42
N VAL A 91 15.19 -2.20 -9.14
CA VAL A 91 13.87 -1.69 -9.51
C VAL A 91 12.80 -2.68 -9.07
N LYS A 92 11.88 -2.24 -8.20
CA LYS A 92 10.62 -2.93 -7.98
C LYS A 92 9.64 -2.51 -9.05
N LEU A 93 9.28 -3.42 -9.91
CA LEU A 93 8.35 -3.18 -11.00
C LEU A 93 6.98 -3.74 -10.64
N ASN A 94 5.98 -2.87 -10.64
CA ASN A 94 4.60 -3.21 -10.35
C ASN A 94 3.75 -2.88 -11.57
N ASP A 95 3.02 -3.87 -12.07
CA ASP A 95 1.93 -3.66 -13.00
C ASP A 95 0.62 -3.77 -12.21
N GLU A 96 -0.15 -2.70 -12.20
CA GLU A 96 -1.42 -2.65 -11.46
C GLU A 96 -2.60 -3.26 -12.24
N ARG A 97 -2.38 -3.63 -13.51
CA ARG A 97 -3.47 -4.08 -14.38
C ARG A 97 -3.84 -5.56 -14.30
N HIS A 98 -3.07 -6.46 -13.90
CA HIS A 98 -3.34 -7.91 -13.87
C HIS A 98 -2.27 -8.80 -14.49
N GLY A 99 -1.11 -8.35 -14.57
CA GLY A 99 -0.03 -9.20 -15.00
C GLY A 99 1.06 -8.44 -15.70
N LEU A 100 2.25 -8.59 -15.20
CA LEU A 100 3.41 -8.39 -16.04
C LEU A 100 3.18 -9.17 -17.32
N PRO A 101 3.46 -8.61 -18.49
CA PRO A 101 3.49 -9.39 -19.71
C PRO A 101 4.32 -10.65 -19.46
N ASP A 102 3.97 -11.72 -20.12
CA ASP A 102 4.60 -13.02 -19.99
C ASP A 102 6.10 -12.88 -19.70
N THR A 103 6.57 -13.50 -18.63
CA THR A 103 7.96 -13.38 -18.16
C THR A 103 8.98 -13.80 -19.22
N THR A 104 8.56 -14.52 -20.26
CA THR A 104 9.38 -14.82 -21.44
C THR A 104 9.82 -13.57 -22.22
N VAL A 105 9.12 -12.44 -22.06
CA VAL A 105 9.48 -11.16 -22.69
C VAL A 105 10.58 -10.44 -21.91
N TRP A 106 10.82 -10.81 -20.68
CA TRP A 106 11.82 -10.20 -19.80
C TRP A 106 13.17 -10.88 -20.00
N THR A 107 13.84 -10.56 -21.10
CA THR A 107 15.21 -11.03 -21.39
C THR A 107 16.28 -10.36 -20.55
N TRP A 108 15.91 -9.65 -19.50
CA TRP A 108 16.87 -9.04 -18.57
C TRP A 108 17.48 -10.14 -17.69
N PRO A 109 18.81 -10.32 -17.66
CA PRO A 109 19.44 -11.49 -17.02
C PRO A 109 19.29 -11.56 -15.50
N SER A 110 18.66 -10.57 -14.88
CA SER A 110 18.54 -10.47 -13.42
C SER A 110 17.11 -10.14 -12.98
N VAL A 111 16.10 -10.58 -13.72
CA VAL A 111 14.69 -10.41 -13.33
C VAL A 111 14.26 -11.58 -12.46
N GLN A 112 13.80 -11.29 -11.27
CA GLN A 112 13.15 -12.23 -10.38
C GLN A 112 11.66 -11.92 -10.28
N ALA A 113 10.81 -12.87 -10.65
CA ALA A 113 9.38 -12.77 -10.39
C ALA A 113 9.12 -12.78 -8.87
N VAL A 114 8.45 -11.76 -8.36
CA VAL A 114 8.06 -11.65 -6.97
C VAL A 114 6.54 -11.51 -6.93
N PRO A 115 5.79 -12.62 -6.81
CA PRO A 115 4.34 -12.56 -6.82
C PRO A 115 3.82 -11.78 -5.61
N ARG A 116 2.91 -10.84 -5.86
CA ARG A 116 2.09 -10.21 -4.83
C ARG A 116 0.75 -10.91 -4.77
N TRP A 117 0.40 -11.46 -3.64
CA TRP A 117 -0.88 -12.09 -3.42
C TRP A 117 -1.85 -11.13 -2.74
N VAL A 118 -3.10 -11.10 -3.20
CA VAL A 118 -4.15 -10.24 -2.67
C VAL A 118 -5.46 -11.01 -2.52
N PHE A 119 -6.35 -10.54 -1.63
CA PHE A 119 -7.73 -11.03 -1.57
C PHE A 119 -8.65 -10.03 -2.23
N LEU A 120 -9.41 -10.50 -3.25
CA LEU A 120 -10.39 -9.72 -3.98
C LEU A 120 -11.79 -10.21 -3.67
N ILE A 121 -12.72 -9.31 -3.38
CA ILE A 121 -14.14 -9.59 -3.24
C ILE A 121 -14.87 -8.92 -4.41
N ASP A 122 -15.61 -9.71 -5.20
CA ASP A 122 -16.53 -9.19 -6.20
C ASP A 122 -17.79 -8.70 -5.46
N ILE A 123 -18.08 -7.39 -5.54
CA ILE A 123 -19.13 -6.72 -4.77
C ILE A 123 -20.25 -6.17 -5.64
N ALA A 124 -20.04 -5.99 -6.93
CA ALA A 124 -21.04 -5.46 -7.85
C ALA A 124 -22.31 -6.31 -7.86
N GLY A 125 -23.46 -5.65 -7.74
CA GLY A 125 -24.80 -6.28 -7.81
C GLY A 125 -25.14 -7.21 -6.65
N ARG A 126 -24.28 -7.31 -5.61
CA ARG A 126 -24.52 -8.17 -4.46
C ARG A 126 -25.26 -7.43 -3.34
N THR A 127 -26.19 -8.10 -2.71
CA THR A 127 -26.86 -7.64 -1.50
C THR A 127 -25.98 -7.85 -0.26
N ASP A 128 -26.30 -7.15 0.84
CA ASP A 128 -25.63 -7.34 2.14
C ASP A 128 -25.73 -8.80 2.60
N ALA A 129 -26.91 -9.42 2.42
CA ALA A 129 -27.14 -10.81 2.81
C ALA A 129 -26.22 -11.78 2.05
N GLU A 130 -26.01 -11.58 0.74
CA GLU A 130 -25.12 -12.40 -0.08
C GLU A 130 -23.65 -12.20 0.29
N LEU A 131 -23.25 -10.96 0.59
CA LEU A 131 -21.90 -10.66 1.06
C LEU A 131 -21.63 -11.31 2.41
N LEU A 132 -22.56 -11.16 3.38
CA LEU A 132 -22.43 -11.75 4.72
C LEU A 132 -22.43 -13.29 4.66
N LYS A 133 -23.22 -13.91 3.78
CA LYS A 133 -23.27 -15.36 3.58
C LYS A 133 -21.94 -15.92 3.06
N ALA A 134 -21.21 -15.15 2.27
CA ALA A 134 -19.90 -15.56 1.74
C ALA A 134 -18.77 -15.46 2.78
N MET A 135 -18.98 -14.75 3.88
CA MET A 135 -17.98 -14.57 4.94
C MET A 135 -17.96 -15.78 5.89
N GLN A 136 -16.83 -15.98 6.54
CA GLN A 136 -16.63 -17.02 7.55
C GLN A 136 -16.59 -16.40 8.97
N ASP A 137 -17.00 -17.20 9.97
CA ASP A 137 -16.82 -16.78 11.36
C ASP A 137 -15.34 -16.46 11.68
N PRO A 138 -15.11 -15.43 12.49
CA PRO A 138 -16.06 -14.63 13.25
C PRO A 138 -16.50 -13.32 12.56
N VAL A 139 -16.27 -13.11 11.25
CA VAL A 139 -16.49 -11.82 10.58
C VAL A 139 -17.94 -11.35 10.70
N PRO A 140 -18.99 -12.13 10.29
CA PRO A 140 -20.37 -11.66 10.41
C PRO A 140 -20.80 -11.38 11.85
N ARG A 141 -20.28 -12.17 12.80
CA ARG A 141 -20.54 -11.97 14.23
C ARG A 141 -19.89 -10.67 14.75
N ASN A 142 -18.68 -10.35 14.29
CA ASN A 142 -17.97 -9.14 14.66
C ASN A 142 -18.60 -7.88 14.07
N ILE A 143 -19.14 -7.96 12.85
CA ILE A 143 -19.93 -6.88 12.25
C ILE A 143 -21.13 -6.57 13.15
N ARG A 144 -21.95 -7.57 13.46
CA ARG A 144 -23.10 -7.40 14.37
C ARG A 144 -22.72 -6.91 15.77
N LYS A 145 -21.52 -7.31 16.26
CA LYS A 145 -20.99 -6.83 17.54
C LYS A 145 -20.65 -5.34 17.48
N ALA A 146 -20.04 -4.87 16.39
CA ALA A 146 -19.74 -3.47 16.19
C ALA A 146 -21.00 -2.61 16.12
N GLU A 147 -22.01 -3.06 15.37
CA GLU A 147 -23.31 -2.41 15.26
C GLU A 147 -23.98 -2.26 16.64
N ARG A 148 -24.05 -3.33 17.42
CA ARG A 148 -24.61 -3.32 18.79
C ARG A 148 -23.79 -2.44 19.75
N ALA A 149 -22.50 -2.30 19.51
CA ALA A 149 -21.62 -1.44 20.29
C ALA A 149 -21.73 0.05 19.89
N GLY A 150 -22.60 0.39 18.94
CA GLY A 150 -22.80 1.75 18.47
C GLY A 150 -21.60 2.33 17.70
N VAL A 151 -20.84 1.48 17.02
CA VAL A 151 -19.73 1.96 16.19
C VAL A 151 -20.28 2.62 14.92
N VAL A 152 -19.98 3.91 14.76
CA VAL A 152 -20.36 4.70 13.58
C VAL A 152 -19.12 4.91 12.71
N VAL A 153 -19.23 4.62 11.41
CA VAL A 153 -18.16 4.84 10.42
C VAL A 153 -18.57 5.97 9.49
N SER A 154 -17.67 6.90 9.26
CA SER A 154 -17.87 8.03 8.34
C SER A 154 -16.64 8.29 7.48
N GLU A 155 -16.86 8.94 6.33
CA GLU A 155 -15.78 9.50 5.53
C GLU A 155 -15.16 10.68 6.28
N MET A 156 -13.82 10.72 6.28
CA MET A 156 -13.08 11.85 6.85
C MET A 156 -13.20 13.05 5.92
N LYS A 157 -13.56 14.21 6.48
CA LYS A 157 -13.77 15.46 5.73
C LYS A 157 -13.01 16.64 6.29
N SER A 158 -12.46 16.52 7.48
CA SER A 158 -11.82 17.62 8.20
C SER A 158 -10.39 17.32 8.60
N GLU A 159 -9.64 18.38 8.90
CA GLU A 159 -8.30 18.24 9.49
C GLU A 159 -8.38 17.63 10.91
N ASP A 160 -9.50 17.76 11.62
CA ASP A 160 -9.72 17.11 12.91
C ASP A 160 -9.85 15.60 12.76
N ASP A 161 -10.56 15.14 11.73
CA ASP A 161 -10.62 13.72 11.39
C ASP A 161 -9.24 13.18 11.05
N LEU A 162 -8.46 13.95 10.27
CA LEU A 162 -7.09 13.56 9.93
C LEU A 162 -6.21 13.46 11.18
N ARG A 163 -6.29 14.43 12.11
CA ARG A 163 -5.55 14.36 13.40
C ARG A 163 -5.94 13.13 14.21
N ALA A 164 -7.24 12.82 14.30
CA ALA A 164 -7.71 11.62 14.97
C ALA A 164 -7.17 10.34 14.32
N PHE A 165 -7.16 10.28 12.99
CA PHE A 165 -6.55 9.18 12.25
C PHE A 165 -5.05 9.06 12.54
N MET A 166 -4.31 10.17 12.57
CA MET A 166 -2.87 10.15 12.86
C MET A 166 -2.56 9.65 14.26
N THR A 167 -3.35 10.01 15.26
CA THR A 167 -3.23 9.46 16.61
C THR A 167 -3.39 7.92 16.61
N LEU A 168 -4.37 7.39 15.88
CA LEU A 168 -4.52 5.95 15.72
C LEU A 168 -3.34 5.31 14.97
N MET A 169 -2.77 6.02 14.00
CA MET A 169 -1.57 5.57 13.26
C MET A 169 -0.35 5.48 14.16
N ASP A 170 -0.16 6.43 15.09
CA ASP A 170 0.93 6.40 16.07
C ASP A 170 0.79 5.18 17.00
N ASP A 171 -0.40 4.93 17.55
CA ASP A 171 -0.72 3.73 18.31
C ASP A 171 -0.40 2.43 17.54
N THR A 172 -0.71 2.42 16.26
CA THR A 172 -0.47 1.27 15.38
C THR A 172 1.01 1.12 15.08
N SER A 173 1.72 2.22 14.81
CA SER A 173 3.16 2.25 14.56
C SER A 173 3.95 1.69 15.73
N ASP A 174 3.58 2.06 16.96
CA ASP A 174 4.22 1.56 18.17
C ASP A 174 4.03 0.05 18.36
N ARG A 175 2.84 -0.46 18.04
CA ARG A 175 2.59 -1.91 18.05
C ARG A 175 3.44 -2.65 17.03
N MET A 176 3.59 -2.10 15.83
CA MET A 176 4.36 -2.71 14.76
C MET A 176 5.85 -2.69 15.08
N ARG A 177 6.37 -1.56 15.61
CA ARG A 177 7.75 -1.46 16.08
C ARG A 177 8.06 -2.47 17.19
N ALA A 178 7.14 -2.63 18.15
CA ALA A 178 7.30 -3.61 19.25
C ALA A 178 7.36 -5.06 18.75
N ARG A 179 6.79 -5.34 17.58
CA ARG A 179 6.81 -6.67 16.94
C ARG A 179 7.88 -6.82 15.87
N HIS A 180 8.77 -5.85 15.70
CA HIS A 180 9.77 -5.79 14.62
C HIS A 180 9.18 -5.93 13.20
N VAL A 181 7.93 -5.54 13.02
CA VAL A 181 7.27 -5.52 11.72
C VAL A 181 7.55 -4.17 11.04
N ALA A 182 7.54 -4.17 9.71
CA ALA A 182 7.95 -3.06 8.83
C ALA A 182 7.49 -1.66 9.28
N ALA A 183 8.30 -0.66 8.95
CA ALA A 183 8.04 0.73 9.26
C ALA A 183 6.68 1.20 8.72
N VAL A 184 5.92 1.87 9.57
CA VAL A 184 4.71 2.57 9.16
C VAL A 184 5.11 3.82 8.38
N TYR A 185 4.31 4.19 7.40
CA TYR A 185 4.48 5.42 6.65
C TYR A 185 4.44 6.65 7.57
N PRO A 186 5.27 7.68 7.32
CA PRO A 186 5.30 8.90 8.13
C PRO A 186 4.01 9.72 7.95
N ALA A 187 3.71 10.58 8.92
CA ALA A 187 2.54 11.47 8.91
C ALA A 187 2.40 12.24 7.60
N ALA A 188 3.52 12.77 7.08
CA ALA A 188 3.56 13.54 5.85
C ALA A 188 2.98 12.80 4.63
N PHE A 189 3.06 11.46 4.60
CA PHE A 189 2.43 10.66 3.55
C PHE A 189 0.89 10.76 3.62
N PHE A 190 0.32 10.53 4.80
CA PHE A 190 -1.14 10.53 4.97
C PHE A 190 -1.73 11.93 4.81
N GLU A 191 -1.03 12.96 5.28
CA GLU A 191 -1.41 14.36 5.10
C GLU A 191 -1.47 14.75 3.62
N ALA A 192 -0.42 14.41 2.86
CA ALA A 192 -0.37 14.68 1.44
C ALA A 192 -1.45 13.88 0.68
N ALA A 193 -1.61 12.58 1.00
CA ALA A 193 -2.66 11.75 0.41
C ALA A 193 -4.06 12.31 0.70
N PHE A 194 -4.34 12.70 1.95
CA PHE A 194 -5.63 13.27 2.31
C PHE A 194 -5.91 14.57 1.55
N ARG A 195 -4.97 15.53 1.57
CA ARG A 195 -5.18 16.86 0.96
C ARG A 195 -5.15 16.84 -0.56
N ARG A 196 -4.41 15.89 -1.19
CA ARG A 196 -4.23 15.86 -2.65
C ARG A 196 -5.11 14.84 -3.37
N MET A 197 -5.34 13.66 -2.77
CA MET A 197 -6.05 12.56 -3.43
C MET A 197 -7.53 12.54 -3.09
N VAL A 198 -7.94 12.87 -1.86
CA VAL A 198 -9.37 12.85 -1.46
C VAL A 198 -10.22 13.82 -2.30
N PRO A 199 -9.82 15.10 -2.50
CA PRO A 199 -10.62 16.02 -3.33
C PRO A 199 -10.75 15.59 -4.79
N ARG A 200 -9.84 14.72 -5.27
CA ARG A 200 -9.85 14.17 -6.63
C ARG A 200 -10.54 12.81 -6.74
N GLY A 201 -11.12 12.31 -5.65
CA GLY A 201 -11.73 10.98 -5.61
C GLY A 201 -10.74 9.82 -5.82
N GLN A 202 -9.45 10.05 -5.65
CA GLN A 202 -8.38 9.04 -5.83
C GLN A 202 -8.06 8.27 -4.54
N ALA A 203 -8.45 8.81 -3.40
CA ALA A 203 -8.36 8.14 -2.10
C ALA A 203 -9.64 8.35 -1.29
N LEU A 204 -9.93 7.38 -0.43
CA LEU A 204 -11.00 7.42 0.56
C LEU A 204 -10.39 7.16 1.93
N PHE A 205 -10.69 8.02 2.88
CA PHE A 205 -10.35 7.83 4.27
C PHE A 205 -11.62 7.64 5.09
N LEU A 206 -11.67 6.58 5.88
CA LEU A 206 -12.79 6.27 6.78
C LEU A 206 -12.31 6.30 8.23
N LEU A 207 -13.18 6.83 9.12
CA LEU A 207 -12.95 6.87 10.55
C LEU A 207 -14.14 6.25 11.27
N ALA A 208 -13.86 5.26 12.10
CA ALA A 208 -14.84 4.64 12.99
C ALA A 208 -14.75 5.27 14.39
N ARG A 209 -15.88 5.64 14.94
CA ARG A 209 -16.03 6.15 16.30
C ARG A 209 -16.99 5.28 17.11
N ALA A 210 -16.68 5.14 18.39
CA ALA A 210 -17.58 4.51 19.36
C ALA A 210 -17.73 5.47 20.56
N ASN A 211 -18.95 5.87 20.87
CA ASN A 211 -19.27 6.90 21.87
C ASN A 211 -18.51 8.23 21.60
N GLY A 212 -18.34 8.59 20.32
CA GLY A 212 -17.60 9.78 19.91
C GLY A 212 -16.09 9.59 19.77
N GLU A 213 -15.50 8.58 20.44
CA GLU A 213 -14.05 8.34 20.44
C GLU A 213 -13.60 7.58 19.19
N PRO A 214 -12.49 7.99 18.54
CA PRO A 214 -11.90 7.28 17.40
C PRO A 214 -11.41 5.88 17.82
N VAL A 215 -11.88 4.84 17.12
CA VAL A 215 -11.51 3.44 17.42
C VAL A 215 -10.76 2.76 16.29
N ALA A 216 -10.97 3.18 15.05
CA ALA A 216 -10.25 2.70 13.89
C ALA A 216 -10.30 3.73 12.76
N GLY A 217 -9.28 3.72 11.91
CA GLY A 217 -9.23 4.51 10.69
C GLY A 217 -8.59 3.71 9.56
N GLN A 218 -9.06 3.92 8.34
CA GLN A 218 -8.55 3.20 7.16
C GLN A 218 -8.46 4.13 5.96
N MET A 219 -7.37 3.97 5.19
CA MET A 219 -7.15 4.64 3.92
C MET A 219 -7.28 3.62 2.80
N TYR A 220 -7.97 4.02 1.74
CA TYR A 220 -8.17 3.25 0.53
C TYR A 220 -7.74 4.05 -0.70
N LEU A 221 -7.27 3.35 -1.72
CA LEU A 221 -7.09 3.89 -3.06
C LEU A 221 -8.34 3.58 -3.90
N VAL A 222 -8.86 4.59 -4.58
CA VAL A 222 -10.11 4.51 -5.34
C VAL A 222 -9.78 4.54 -6.83
N SER A 223 -9.99 3.43 -7.52
CA SER A 223 -9.98 3.38 -8.97
C SER A 223 -11.40 3.18 -9.52
N ARG A 224 -11.56 3.29 -10.83
CA ARG A 224 -12.89 3.20 -11.48
C ARG A 224 -13.67 1.94 -11.07
N ASN A 225 -13.00 0.80 -10.98
CA ASN A 225 -13.65 -0.49 -10.75
C ASN A 225 -13.22 -1.16 -9.44
N LYS A 226 -12.30 -0.56 -8.68
CA LYS A 226 -11.69 -1.23 -7.54
C LYS A 226 -11.44 -0.26 -6.39
N LEU A 227 -11.87 -0.64 -5.18
CA LEU A 227 -11.46 0.00 -3.93
C LEU A 227 -10.39 -0.85 -3.27
N THR A 228 -9.17 -0.32 -3.15
CA THR A 228 -8.03 -1.05 -2.59
C THR A 228 -7.71 -0.56 -1.18
N TYR A 229 -7.78 -1.45 -0.19
CA TYR A 229 -7.29 -1.16 1.16
C TYR A 229 -5.79 -0.93 1.13
N TYR A 230 -5.36 0.22 1.65
CA TYR A 230 -3.96 0.61 1.59
C TYR A 230 -3.31 0.68 2.97
N HIS A 231 -3.90 1.40 3.93
CA HIS A 231 -3.43 1.49 5.31
C HIS A 231 -4.58 1.47 6.30
N GLY A 232 -4.31 0.98 7.51
CA GLY A 232 -5.25 1.02 8.60
C GLY A 232 -4.62 1.15 9.96
N ALA A 233 -5.35 1.80 10.85
CA ALA A 233 -5.00 2.08 12.21
C ALA A 233 -6.13 1.69 13.17
N SER A 234 -5.79 1.41 14.42
CA SER A 234 -6.78 1.15 15.46
C SER A 234 -6.22 1.47 16.84
N THR A 235 -7.11 1.86 17.74
CA THR A 235 -6.77 2.18 19.13
C THR A 235 -6.21 0.99 19.91
N ARG A 236 -5.43 1.29 20.96
CA ARG A 236 -4.98 0.34 22.00
C ARG A 236 -5.88 0.31 23.22
N ALA A 237 -6.78 1.26 23.37
CA ALA A 237 -7.64 1.35 24.54
C ALA A 237 -8.41 0.05 24.73
N ARG A 238 -8.20 -0.63 25.87
CA ARG A 238 -8.76 -1.96 26.14
C ARG A 238 -10.28 -1.95 26.14
N GLU A 239 -10.88 -0.88 26.61
CA GLU A 239 -12.33 -0.65 26.66
C GLU A 239 -12.95 -0.43 25.29
N LEU A 240 -12.15 0.04 24.30
CA LEU A 240 -12.60 0.31 22.95
C LEU A 240 -12.27 -0.81 21.95
N THR A 241 -11.21 -1.59 22.21
CA THR A 241 -10.80 -2.70 21.32
C THR A 241 -11.89 -3.74 21.10
N PRO A 242 -12.69 -4.17 22.09
CA PRO A 242 -13.78 -5.13 21.90
C PRO A 242 -14.90 -4.65 20.98
N LYS A 243 -14.98 -3.36 20.68
CA LYS A 243 -16.03 -2.77 19.83
C LYS A 243 -15.87 -3.06 18.34
N GLN A 244 -14.80 -3.73 17.93
CA GLN A 244 -14.59 -4.20 16.54
C GLN A 244 -14.52 -3.07 15.51
N GLY A 245 -13.92 -1.93 15.84
CA GLY A 245 -13.78 -0.78 14.95
C GLY A 245 -13.22 -1.13 13.56
N PRO A 246 -12.09 -1.84 13.44
CA PRO A 246 -11.55 -2.22 12.12
C PRO A 246 -12.52 -3.05 11.28
N THR A 247 -13.26 -3.98 11.89
CA THR A 247 -14.26 -4.80 11.19
C THR A 247 -15.43 -3.93 10.68
N ALA A 248 -15.91 -3.00 11.51
CA ALA A 248 -16.95 -2.05 11.10
C ALA A 248 -16.51 -1.20 9.91
N THR A 249 -15.26 -0.72 9.95
CA THR A 249 -14.71 0.12 8.87
C THR A 249 -14.60 -0.65 7.56
N PHE A 250 -14.11 -1.90 7.58
CA PHE A 250 -14.08 -2.74 6.38
C PHE A 250 -15.47 -3.03 5.82
N TRP A 251 -16.42 -3.37 6.68
CA TRP A 251 -17.79 -3.62 6.25
C TRP A 251 -18.41 -2.40 5.61
N HIS A 252 -18.30 -1.25 6.26
CA HIS A 252 -18.77 0.03 5.72
C HIS A 252 -18.12 0.36 4.37
N ALA A 253 -16.80 0.15 4.24
CA ALA A 253 -16.08 0.39 2.99
C ALA A 253 -16.56 -0.50 1.84
N ILE A 254 -16.85 -1.77 2.11
CA ILE A 254 -17.41 -2.72 1.13
C ILE A 254 -18.78 -2.25 0.64
N CYS A 255 -19.70 -1.93 1.57
CA CYS A 255 -21.02 -1.45 1.25
C CYS A 255 -20.97 -0.12 0.47
N LEU A 256 -20.19 0.85 0.95
CA LEU A 256 -20.02 2.14 0.31
C LEU A 256 -19.44 2.02 -1.12
N ALA A 257 -18.46 1.14 -1.31
CA ALA A 257 -17.88 0.90 -2.62
C ALA A 257 -18.91 0.31 -3.60
N ARG A 258 -19.65 -0.70 -3.17
CA ARG A 258 -20.76 -1.28 -3.96
C ARG A 258 -21.80 -0.22 -4.34
N ASP A 259 -22.23 0.58 -3.38
CA ASP A 259 -23.27 1.60 -3.55
C ASP A 259 -22.79 2.72 -4.50
N ARG A 260 -21.47 2.93 -4.63
CA ARG A 260 -20.82 3.80 -5.62
C ARG A 260 -20.58 3.14 -6.97
N GLY A 261 -21.04 1.90 -7.18
CA GLY A 261 -20.86 1.17 -8.44
C GLY A 261 -19.45 0.61 -8.65
N ILE A 262 -18.62 0.54 -7.60
CA ILE A 262 -17.30 -0.11 -7.66
C ILE A 262 -17.51 -1.63 -7.66
N ALA A 263 -16.85 -2.32 -8.58
CA ALA A 263 -17.10 -3.75 -8.79
C ALA A 263 -16.30 -4.67 -7.84
N VAL A 264 -15.11 -4.25 -7.42
CA VAL A 264 -14.18 -5.11 -6.68
C VAL A 264 -13.65 -4.38 -5.44
N PHE A 265 -13.66 -5.09 -4.31
CA PHE A 265 -12.95 -4.69 -3.11
C PHE A 265 -11.65 -5.51 -2.98
N ASP A 266 -10.51 -4.82 -2.83
CA ASP A 266 -9.19 -5.42 -2.72
C ASP A 266 -8.63 -5.19 -1.30
N PHE A 267 -8.44 -6.29 -0.55
CA PHE A 267 -7.84 -6.24 0.78
C PHE A 267 -6.34 -5.95 0.80
N GLY A 268 -5.71 -5.81 -0.38
CA GLY A 268 -4.26 -5.65 -0.49
C GLY A 268 -3.48 -6.92 -0.15
N GLY A 269 -2.17 -6.78 0.05
CA GLY A 269 -1.24 -7.89 0.16
C GLY A 269 -1.58 -8.94 1.24
N ALA A 270 -1.46 -10.22 0.87
CA ALA A 270 -1.64 -11.35 1.77
C ALA A 270 -0.83 -12.54 1.24
N ASN A 271 0.28 -12.88 1.87
CA ASN A 271 1.11 -14.00 1.43
C ASN A 271 0.36 -15.33 1.58
N PRO A 272 0.48 -16.26 0.61
CA PRO A 272 -0.13 -17.57 0.69
C PRO A 272 0.61 -18.39 1.76
N THR A 273 0.03 -18.48 2.93
CA THR A 273 0.54 -19.36 3.99
C THR A 273 -0.61 -20.07 4.67
N SER A 274 -0.40 -21.35 4.96
CA SER A 274 -1.27 -22.18 5.79
C SER A 274 -0.63 -22.54 7.13
N ASP A 275 0.63 -22.15 7.34
CA ASP A 275 1.35 -22.43 8.57
C ASP A 275 0.98 -21.40 9.66
N PRO A 276 0.36 -21.83 10.78
CA PRO A 276 0.04 -20.95 11.89
C PRO A 276 1.26 -20.30 12.55
N ALA A 277 2.46 -20.85 12.37
CA ALA A 277 3.71 -20.29 12.89
C ALA A 277 4.28 -19.17 12.01
N ASP A 278 3.80 -19.03 10.76
CA ASP A 278 4.21 -17.94 9.88
C ASP A 278 3.71 -16.59 10.40
N VAL A 279 4.59 -15.62 10.45
CA VAL A 279 4.30 -14.25 10.89
C VAL A 279 3.17 -13.58 10.08
N HIS A 280 2.95 -13.99 8.84
CA HIS A 280 1.90 -13.47 7.95
C HIS A 280 0.57 -14.20 8.10
N PHE A 281 0.55 -15.39 8.72
CA PHE A 281 -0.66 -16.21 8.85
C PHE A 281 -1.86 -15.46 9.46
N PRO A 282 -1.72 -14.70 10.56
CA PRO A 282 -2.87 -14.00 11.16
C PRO A 282 -3.53 -13.00 10.20
N ILE A 283 -2.73 -12.30 9.38
CA ILE A 283 -3.22 -11.31 8.41
C ILE A 283 -3.90 -12.02 7.24
N THR A 284 -3.27 -13.06 6.72
CA THR A 284 -3.82 -13.85 5.59
C THR A 284 -5.13 -14.51 5.99
N GLU A 285 -5.18 -15.12 7.16
CA GLU A 285 -6.37 -15.76 7.70
C GLU A 285 -7.50 -14.74 7.97
N PHE A 286 -7.18 -13.57 8.51
CA PHE A 286 -8.14 -12.49 8.68
C PHE A 286 -8.79 -12.11 7.35
N LYS A 287 -7.98 -11.88 6.31
CA LYS A 287 -8.48 -11.48 4.97
C LYS A 287 -9.27 -12.60 4.30
N ARG A 288 -8.83 -13.84 4.42
CA ARG A 288 -9.51 -15.02 3.86
C ARG A 288 -10.95 -15.15 4.36
N ARG A 289 -11.19 -14.85 5.63
CA ARG A 289 -12.51 -14.99 6.26
C ARG A 289 -13.56 -14.00 5.73
N TRP A 290 -13.17 -12.99 4.97
CA TRP A 290 -14.10 -12.09 4.30
C TRP A 290 -14.71 -12.65 3.02
N GLY A 291 -14.33 -13.88 2.61
CA GLY A 291 -14.96 -14.60 1.49
C GLY A 291 -14.50 -14.18 0.10
N GLY A 292 -13.31 -13.61 0.00
CA GLY A 292 -12.71 -13.22 -1.28
C GLY A 292 -11.96 -14.32 -2.00
N ARG A 293 -11.55 -14.03 -3.23
CA ARG A 293 -10.63 -14.85 -4.02
C ARG A 293 -9.18 -14.47 -3.70
N HIS A 294 -8.33 -15.47 -3.47
CA HIS A 294 -6.89 -15.26 -3.33
C HIS A 294 -6.26 -15.23 -4.72
N VAL A 295 -5.73 -14.10 -5.14
CA VAL A 295 -5.25 -13.84 -6.50
C VAL A 295 -3.78 -13.43 -6.46
N MET A 296 -2.99 -14.01 -7.36
CA MET A 296 -1.62 -13.62 -7.58
C MET A 296 -1.56 -12.43 -8.57
N ILE A 297 -0.89 -11.36 -8.18
CA ILE A 297 -0.53 -10.25 -9.05
C ILE A 297 0.97 -10.37 -9.32
N PRO A 298 1.41 -10.58 -10.56
CA PRO A 298 2.82 -10.67 -10.88
C PRO A 298 3.48 -9.29 -10.70
N CYS A 299 4.55 -9.29 -9.92
CA CYS A 299 5.48 -8.17 -9.77
C CYS A 299 6.89 -8.68 -10.01
N ALA A 300 7.82 -7.81 -10.33
CA ALA A 300 9.20 -8.19 -10.55
C ALA A 300 10.17 -7.32 -9.75
N ASP A 301 11.18 -7.97 -9.20
CA ASP A 301 12.41 -7.32 -8.73
C ASP A 301 13.45 -7.43 -9.83
N VAL A 302 13.88 -6.29 -10.38
CA VAL A 302 14.89 -6.21 -11.40
C VAL A 302 16.19 -5.72 -10.77
N ILE A 303 17.20 -6.57 -10.76
CA ILE A 303 18.53 -6.25 -10.23
C ILE A 303 19.39 -5.74 -11.40
N LEU A 304 19.59 -4.41 -11.46
CA LEU A 304 20.40 -3.78 -12.50
C LEU A 304 21.90 -3.83 -12.17
N SER A 305 22.26 -3.80 -10.88
CA SER A 305 23.64 -3.91 -10.43
C SER A 305 23.78 -4.92 -9.29
N PRO A 306 24.06 -6.21 -9.59
CA PRO A 306 24.18 -7.25 -8.57
C PRO A 306 25.22 -6.94 -7.47
N MET A 307 26.37 -6.35 -7.85
CA MET A 307 27.41 -5.96 -6.87
C MET A 307 26.92 -4.91 -5.89
N LYS A 308 26.24 -3.84 -6.36
CA LYS A 308 25.69 -2.80 -5.47
C LYS A 308 24.61 -3.37 -4.56
N VAL A 309 23.73 -4.23 -5.07
CA VAL A 309 22.67 -4.87 -4.28
C VAL A 309 23.26 -5.82 -3.24
N ALA A 310 24.18 -6.70 -3.64
CA ALA A 310 24.85 -7.63 -2.72
C ALA A 310 25.61 -6.89 -1.60
N PHE A 311 26.30 -5.81 -1.94
CA PHE A 311 26.97 -4.96 -0.97
C PHE A 311 25.99 -4.32 0.02
N GLN A 312 24.87 -3.79 -0.48
CA GLN A 312 23.81 -3.24 0.39
C GLN A 312 23.24 -4.28 1.34
N ASP A 313 22.91 -5.45 0.84
CA ASP A 313 22.25 -6.49 1.62
C ASP A 313 23.22 -7.15 2.63
N ARG A 314 24.49 -7.33 2.28
CA ARG A 314 25.48 -7.94 3.17
C ARG A 314 26.12 -6.98 4.17
N CYS A 315 26.40 -5.73 3.75
CA CYS A 315 27.18 -4.79 4.56
C CYS A 315 26.30 -3.73 5.24
N LEU A 316 25.21 -3.29 4.60
CA LEU A 316 24.43 -2.17 5.10
C LEU A 316 23.19 -2.61 5.88
N LYS A 317 22.49 -3.62 5.42
CA LYS A 317 21.27 -4.08 6.08
C LYS A 317 21.53 -4.48 7.54
N PRO A 318 22.55 -5.28 7.87
CA PRO A 318 22.88 -5.58 9.26
C PRO A 318 23.26 -4.35 10.09
N PHE A 319 23.94 -3.37 9.46
CA PHE A 319 24.30 -2.12 10.13
C PHE A 319 23.07 -1.26 10.40
N TRP A 320 22.17 -1.10 9.42
CA TRP A 320 20.93 -0.37 9.57
C TRP A 320 19.98 -1.03 10.55
N ASP A 321 19.87 -2.36 10.54
CA ASP A 321 19.06 -3.11 11.50
C ASP A 321 19.59 -2.89 12.93
N ARG A 322 20.92 -2.91 13.12
CA ARG A 322 21.56 -2.62 14.42
C ARG A 322 21.42 -1.16 14.84
N ALA A 323 21.66 -0.22 13.93
CA ALA A 323 21.51 1.22 14.19
C ALA A 323 20.07 1.58 14.50
N HIS A 324 19.11 0.98 13.81
CA HIS A 324 17.69 1.14 14.09
C HIS A 324 17.30 0.57 15.46
N ILE A 325 17.81 -0.61 15.82
CA ILE A 325 17.60 -1.20 17.14
C ILE A 325 18.25 -0.34 18.23
N ALA A 326 19.46 0.19 18.01
CA ALA A 326 20.14 1.09 18.95
C ALA A 326 19.37 2.40 19.13
N TYR A 327 18.92 3.00 18.02
CA TYR A 327 18.06 4.19 18.02
C TYR A 327 16.78 3.95 18.83
N LEU A 328 16.09 2.85 18.61
CA LEU A 328 14.88 2.49 19.35
C LEU A 328 15.15 2.26 20.86
N ARG A 329 16.36 1.79 21.22
CA ARG A 329 16.76 1.62 22.63
C ARG A 329 17.03 2.95 23.33
N MET A 330 17.67 3.93 22.65
CA MET A 330 17.97 5.24 23.23
C MET A 330 16.70 6.06 23.56
N PHE A 331 15.63 5.87 22.83
CA PHE A 331 14.36 6.58 23.06
C PHE A 331 13.34 5.77 23.91
N ARG A 332 13.73 4.62 24.47
CA ARG A 332 12.93 3.85 25.42
C ARG A 332 13.16 4.24 26.88
N THR A 333 14.11 5.12 27.16
CA THR A 333 14.53 5.54 28.51
C THR A 333 14.27 7.03 28.78
N ALA A 334 13.46 7.67 27.95
CA ALA A 334 12.98 9.04 28.19
C ALA A 334 11.46 9.08 28.37
#